data_48be88c29f4fbab42c5d22670054f39f
#
_entry.id   48be88c29f4fbab42c5d22670054f39f
#
_cell.length_a   1.000
_cell.length_b   1.000
_cell.length_c   1.000
_cell.angle_alpha   90.00
_cell.angle_beta   90.00
_cell.angle_gamma   90.00
#
_symmetry.space_group_name_H-M   'P 1'
#
loop_
_entity.id
_entity.type
_entity.pdbx_description
1 polymer ?
#
loop_
_entity_poly.entity_id
_entity_poly.type
_entity_poly.pdbx_seq_one_letter_code
_entity_poly.pdbx_strand_id
1 'polypeptide(L)'
;EDFERIRNERLADIEISRDNPDSVANTAIRSIVYGSNSEYGHPALGFKKTVDNLTTENVKTHYENFIKSKNPSSFLIVGDMKKSESESSILKYFNKIDTSKDVLNTTDLQITPTDVSENTIYLIDNPGAAQSVIRAGFSTIPRTHDDLDKVSLLNYILGGDYSSRLNLNLRQDKGYSYGFYSSISWHKHPSLWVCRGSVQTEVTKESIVEIIKEISNIKSENPITELEFNDAKQSIIKGMASQFETNNQLMSQLINISTYNLPVNYYKQRISNISQLKHKMIIDAGEKYLNQNRLSIVIVGDVEKIEPDLQKLNTRIIHSDQYGNKI
;
A
#
# COMPACT_ATOMS: atom_id res chain seq x y z
N GLU A 1 -21.63 -20.80 18.59
CA GLU A 1 -22.21 -20.91 17.23
C GLU A 1 -21.63 -19.82 16.33
N ASP A 2 -21.82 -18.54 16.61
CA ASP A 2 -21.33 -17.44 15.77
C ASP A 2 -19.81 -17.43 15.58
N PHE A 3 -19.04 -17.71 16.63
CA PHE A 3 -17.59 -17.77 16.52
C PHE A 3 -17.14 -18.81 15.49
N GLU A 4 -17.70 -20.03 15.54
CA GLU A 4 -17.34 -21.10 14.60
C GLU A 4 -17.73 -20.75 13.16
N ARG A 5 -18.91 -20.13 12.98
CA ARG A 5 -19.35 -19.67 11.67
C ARG A 5 -18.36 -18.64 11.09
N ILE A 6 -18.03 -17.60 11.87
CA ILE A 6 -17.11 -16.54 11.44
C ILE A 6 -15.69 -17.09 11.21
N ARG A 7 -15.21 -18.02 12.05
CA ARG A 7 -13.92 -18.67 11.87
C ARG A 7 -13.87 -19.44 10.54
N ASN A 8 -14.92 -20.22 10.24
CA ASN A 8 -15.00 -20.98 8.99
C ASN A 8 -15.09 -20.05 7.76
N GLU A 9 -15.87 -18.97 7.83
CA GLU A 9 -15.91 -17.95 6.78
C GLU A 9 -14.52 -17.35 6.56
N ARG A 10 -13.81 -17.00 7.63
CA ARG A 10 -12.45 -16.46 7.55
C ARG A 10 -11.45 -17.44 6.93
N LEU A 11 -11.54 -18.74 7.28
CA LEU A 11 -10.71 -19.78 6.68
C LEU A 11 -11.01 -19.94 5.18
N ALA A 12 -12.28 -19.88 4.78
CA ALA A 12 -12.66 -19.89 3.37
C ALA A 12 -12.13 -18.66 2.62
N ASP A 13 -12.21 -17.46 3.21
CA ASP A 13 -11.66 -16.23 2.63
C ASP A 13 -10.12 -16.33 2.42
N ILE A 14 -9.41 -16.97 3.37
CA ILE A 14 -7.97 -17.21 3.25
C ILE A 14 -7.68 -18.15 2.06
N GLU A 15 -8.44 -19.23 1.89
CA GLU A 15 -8.26 -20.13 0.75
C GLU A 15 -8.56 -19.43 -0.58
N ILE A 16 -9.67 -18.69 -0.68
CA ILE A 16 -9.99 -17.89 -1.88
C ILE A 16 -8.87 -16.88 -2.18
N SER A 17 -8.31 -16.23 -1.15
CA SER A 17 -7.21 -15.29 -1.31
C SER A 17 -5.93 -15.96 -1.85
N ARG A 18 -5.69 -17.23 -1.52
CA ARG A 18 -4.54 -18.01 -2.00
C ARG A 18 -4.66 -18.39 -3.48
N ASP A 19 -5.89 -18.57 -3.97
CA ASP A 19 -6.17 -18.89 -5.37
C ASP A 19 -6.19 -17.64 -6.26
N ASN A 20 -6.13 -16.44 -5.67
CA ASN A 20 -6.13 -15.18 -6.40
C ASN A 20 -4.71 -14.62 -6.54
N PRO A 21 -4.12 -14.59 -7.78
CA PRO A 21 -2.74 -14.15 -7.99
C PRO A 21 -2.47 -12.71 -7.55
N ASP A 22 -3.44 -11.80 -7.65
CA ASP A 22 -3.33 -10.41 -7.18
C ASP A 22 -3.21 -10.35 -5.65
N SER A 23 -4.01 -11.14 -4.93
CA SER A 23 -3.98 -11.25 -3.47
C SER A 23 -2.65 -11.84 -3.00
N VAL A 24 -2.19 -12.89 -3.68
CA VAL A 24 -0.88 -13.52 -3.42
C VAL A 24 0.25 -12.51 -3.62
N ALA A 25 0.29 -11.83 -4.75
CA ALA A 25 1.32 -10.83 -5.05
C ALA A 25 1.33 -9.67 -4.04
N ASN A 26 0.14 -9.18 -3.62
CA ASN A 26 0.02 -8.12 -2.61
C ASN A 26 0.48 -8.58 -1.22
N THR A 27 0.19 -9.82 -0.84
CA THR A 27 0.65 -10.40 0.44
C THR A 27 2.16 -10.58 0.43
N ALA A 28 2.70 -11.18 -0.64
CA ALA A 28 4.11 -11.45 -0.77
C ALA A 28 4.96 -10.17 -0.77
N ILE A 29 4.59 -9.14 -1.55
CA ILE A 29 5.38 -7.89 -1.59
C ILE A 29 5.42 -7.19 -0.22
N ARG A 30 4.34 -7.21 0.55
CA ARG A 30 4.31 -6.64 1.90
C ARG A 30 5.20 -7.42 2.85
N SER A 31 5.10 -8.75 2.82
CA SER A 31 5.93 -9.64 3.64
C SER A 31 7.41 -9.49 3.34
N ILE A 32 7.78 -9.37 2.06
CA ILE A 32 9.16 -9.18 1.62
C ILE A 32 9.72 -7.83 2.06
N VAL A 33 8.96 -6.74 1.86
CA VAL A 33 9.43 -5.38 2.15
C VAL A 33 9.45 -5.10 3.66
N TYR A 34 8.50 -5.60 4.42
CA TYR A 34 8.42 -5.32 5.86
C TYR A 34 8.94 -6.45 6.75
N GLY A 35 9.19 -7.62 6.18
CA GLY A 35 9.51 -8.84 6.92
C GLY A 35 8.24 -9.60 7.34
N SER A 36 8.28 -10.92 7.23
CA SER A 36 7.15 -11.82 7.56
C SER A 36 6.75 -11.80 9.05
N ASN A 37 7.62 -11.31 9.92
CA ASN A 37 7.36 -11.16 11.37
C ASN A 37 6.88 -9.75 11.74
N SER A 38 6.81 -8.83 10.77
CA SER A 38 6.34 -7.47 11.01
C SER A 38 4.82 -7.39 10.88
N GLU A 39 4.18 -6.55 11.69
CA GLU A 39 2.74 -6.30 11.63
C GLU A 39 2.30 -5.76 10.26
N TYR A 40 3.17 -5.05 9.55
CA TYR A 40 2.90 -4.57 8.19
C TYR A 40 3.13 -5.65 7.11
N GLY A 41 3.89 -6.68 7.43
CA GLY A 41 4.14 -7.84 6.56
C GLY A 41 3.07 -8.92 6.63
N HIS A 42 2.21 -8.90 7.66
CA HIS A 42 1.16 -9.90 7.83
C HIS A 42 -0.04 -9.63 6.91
N PRO A 43 -0.68 -10.69 6.36
CA PRO A 43 -1.96 -10.54 5.69
C PRO A 43 -3.06 -10.14 6.68
N ALA A 44 -3.94 -9.21 6.29
CA ALA A 44 -5.03 -8.75 7.15
C ALA A 44 -6.04 -9.87 7.51
N LEU A 45 -6.15 -10.90 6.68
CA LEU A 45 -6.98 -12.08 6.95
C LEU A 45 -6.37 -12.99 8.02
N GLY A 46 -5.08 -12.86 8.30
CA GLY A 46 -4.31 -13.79 9.12
C GLY A 46 -3.79 -14.96 8.30
N PHE A 47 -3.11 -15.88 9.00
CA PHE A 47 -2.64 -17.13 8.41
C PHE A 47 -3.61 -18.27 8.78
N LYS A 48 -3.84 -19.20 7.84
CA LYS A 48 -4.72 -20.37 8.08
C LYS A 48 -4.41 -21.04 9.40
N LYS A 49 -3.13 -21.37 9.66
CA LYS A 49 -2.67 -22.04 10.87
C LYS A 49 -3.05 -21.27 12.15
N THR A 50 -2.93 -19.95 12.15
CA THR A 50 -3.25 -19.13 13.33
C THR A 50 -4.76 -19.01 13.52
N VAL A 51 -5.52 -18.75 12.45
CA VAL A 51 -6.98 -18.63 12.50
C VAL A 51 -7.65 -19.95 12.93
N ASP A 52 -7.16 -21.09 12.42
CA ASP A 52 -7.68 -22.41 12.76
C ASP A 52 -7.53 -22.75 14.26
N ASN A 53 -6.46 -22.23 14.88
CA ASN A 53 -6.20 -22.42 16.31
C ASN A 53 -6.85 -21.38 17.23
N LEU A 54 -7.53 -20.35 16.70
CA LEU A 54 -8.22 -19.38 17.54
C LEU A 54 -9.40 -20.02 18.29
N THR A 55 -9.57 -19.58 19.53
CA THR A 55 -10.66 -19.96 20.41
C THR A 55 -11.56 -18.76 20.74
N THR A 56 -12.79 -19.02 21.18
CA THR A 56 -13.68 -17.98 21.68
C THR A 56 -13.04 -17.20 22.83
N GLU A 57 -12.24 -17.86 23.67
CA GLU A 57 -11.56 -17.21 24.79
C GLU A 57 -10.47 -16.23 24.32
N ASN A 58 -9.73 -16.58 23.25
CA ASN A 58 -8.75 -15.64 22.64
C ASN A 58 -9.44 -14.35 22.19
N VAL A 59 -10.61 -14.48 21.52
CA VAL A 59 -11.37 -13.33 21.02
C VAL A 59 -11.92 -12.49 22.19
N LYS A 60 -12.49 -13.13 23.21
CA LYS A 60 -12.98 -12.44 24.42
C LYS A 60 -11.86 -11.68 25.12
N THR A 61 -10.74 -12.35 25.36
CA THR A 61 -9.57 -11.73 26.01
C THR A 61 -9.06 -10.52 25.23
N HIS A 62 -8.97 -10.65 23.89
CA HIS A 62 -8.58 -9.53 23.04
C HIS A 62 -9.57 -8.37 23.11
N TYR A 63 -10.87 -8.66 22.97
CA TYR A 63 -11.94 -7.67 23.08
C TYR A 63 -11.90 -6.94 24.43
N GLU A 64 -11.81 -7.68 25.54
CA GLU A 64 -11.74 -7.07 26.88
C GLU A 64 -10.48 -6.22 27.06
N ASN A 65 -9.34 -6.66 26.58
CA ASN A 65 -8.11 -5.89 26.64
C ASN A 65 -8.19 -4.62 25.80
N PHE A 66 -8.80 -4.68 24.61
CA PHE A 66 -8.95 -3.54 23.73
C PHE A 66 -9.99 -2.53 24.25
N ILE A 67 -11.20 -2.99 24.59
CA ILE A 67 -12.31 -2.12 25.00
C ILE A 67 -12.12 -1.55 26.40
N LYS A 68 -11.57 -2.34 27.34
CA LYS A 68 -11.34 -1.91 28.73
C LYS A 68 -10.01 -1.17 28.92
N SER A 69 -9.22 -1.00 27.87
CA SER A 69 -7.97 -0.24 27.96
C SER A 69 -8.25 1.26 28.08
N LYS A 70 -7.37 1.97 28.78
CA LYS A 70 -7.37 3.44 28.87
C LYS A 70 -6.85 4.12 27.61
N ASN A 71 -6.71 3.41 26.51
CA ASN A 71 -6.26 4.00 25.24
C ASN A 71 -7.25 5.07 24.78
N PRO A 72 -6.75 6.23 24.35
CA PRO A 72 -7.62 7.29 23.85
C PRO A 72 -8.39 6.80 22.62
N SER A 73 -9.70 6.98 22.66
CA SER A 73 -10.60 6.68 21.56
C SER A 73 -11.27 7.94 21.06
N SER A 74 -11.50 8.03 19.76
CA SER A 74 -12.19 9.17 19.14
C SER A 74 -13.46 8.71 18.45
N PHE A 75 -14.54 9.46 18.64
CA PHE A 75 -15.76 9.29 17.87
C PHE A 75 -15.81 10.32 16.76
N LEU A 76 -15.86 9.86 15.52
CA LEU A 76 -15.97 10.70 14.33
C LEU A 76 -17.39 10.55 13.78
N ILE A 77 -18.09 11.67 13.65
CA ILE A 77 -19.48 11.70 13.19
C ILE A 77 -19.59 12.70 12.04
N VAL A 78 -20.16 12.27 10.93
CA VAL A 78 -20.47 13.09 9.75
C VAL A 78 -21.91 12.82 9.34
N GLY A 79 -22.72 13.86 9.30
CA GLY A 79 -24.13 13.75 8.92
C GLY A 79 -24.96 14.94 9.40
N ASP A 80 -26.24 14.92 9.12
CA ASP A 80 -27.22 15.92 9.58
C ASP A 80 -27.66 15.61 11.01
N MET A 81 -26.78 15.92 11.99
CA MET A 81 -27.02 15.68 13.40
C MET A 81 -26.47 16.84 14.24
N LYS A 82 -27.21 17.27 15.24
CA LYS A 82 -26.73 18.29 16.17
C LYS A 82 -25.65 17.73 17.10
N LYS A 83 -24.65 18.55 17.44
CA LYS A 83 -23.56 18.17 18.33
C LYS A 83 -24.08 17.62 19.68
N SER A 84 -25.10 18.28 20.29
CA SER A 84 -25.72 17.86 21.54
C SER A 84 -26.41 16.50 21.49
N GLU A 85 -27.00 16.15 20.35
CA GLU A 85 -27.65 14.86 20.13
C GLU A 85 -26.59 13.75 20.00
N SER A 86 -25.51 14.04 19.27
CA SER A 86 -24.37 13.13 19.15
C SER A 86 -23.69 12.85 20.49
N GLU A 87 -23.40 13.91 21.26
CA GLU A 87 -22.80 13.80 22.60
C GLU A 87 -23.71 12.99 23.54
N SER A 88 -25.02 13.27 23.57
CA SER A 88 -25.98 12.54 24.41
C SER A 88 -26.04 11.05 24.02
N SER A 89 -26.00 10.73 22.73
CA SER A 89 -26.01 9.36 22.25
C SER A 89 -24.74 8.62 22.63
N ILE A 90 -23.58 9.24 22.47
CA ILE A 90 -22.29 8.65 22.86
C ILE A 90 -22.29 8.39 24.38
N LEU A 91 -22.62 9.38 25.18
CA LEU A 91 -22.65 9.23 26.64
C LEU A 91 -23.64 8.15 27.09
N LYS A 92 -24.79 8.05 26.46
CA LYS A 92 -25.79 7.02 26.80
C LYS A 92 -25.26 5.59 26.67
N TYR A 93 -24.47 5.33 25.63
CA TYR A 93 -24.01 3.97 25.32
C TYR A 93 -22.59 3.66 25.77
N PHE A 94 -21.72 4.66 25.88
CA PHE A 94 -20.29 4.47 26.10
C PHE A 94 -19.77 4.94 27.46
N ASN A 95 -20.52 5.76 28.23
CA ASN A 95 -20.09 6.21 29.57
C ASN A 95 -19.97 5.06 30.59
N LYS A 96 -20.56 3.90 30.31
CA LYS A 96 -20.54 2.71 31.17
C LYS A 96 -19.43 1.72 30.82
N ILE A 97 -18.60 2.03 29.82
CA ILE A 97 -17.47 1.16 29.50
C ILE A 97 -16.46 1.28 30.64
N ASP A 98 -16.23 0.17 31.31
CA ASP A 98 -15.21 0.05 32.33
C ASP A 98 -13.81 0.13 31.67
N THR A 99 -13.11 1.25 31.90
CA THR A 99 -11.74 1.49 31.43
C THR A 99 -10.73 1.23 32.55
N SER A 100 -10.91 0.15 33.29
CA SER A 100 -10.08 -0.19 34.46
C SER A 100 -8.70 -0.77 34.11
N LYS A 101 -8.54 -1.31 32.89
CA LYS A 101 -7.25 -1.85 32.46
C LYS A 101 -6.28 -0.74 32.04
N ASP A 102 -5.02 -0.91 32.39
CA ASP A 102 -3.96 0.02 31.97
C ASP A 102 -3.91 0.17 30.44
N VAL A 103 -3.35 1.29 30.00
CA VAL A 103 -3.08 1.54 28.59
C VAL A 103 -2.37 0.29 28.03
N LEU A 104 -2.97 -0.32 27.00
CA LEU A 104 -2.23 -1.33 26.26
C LEU A 104 -0.94 -0.65 25.80
N ASN A 105 0.19 -1.09 26.31
CA ASN A 105 1.48 -0.74 25.75
C ASN A 105 1.47 -1.26 24.31
N THR A 106 0.94 -0.44 23.40
CA THR A 106 1.35 -0.53 22.01
C THR A 106 2.81 -0.07 22.06
N THR A 107 3.70 -1.04 22.31
CA THR A 107 5.13 -0.85 22.09
C THR A 107 5.24 -0.08 20.79
N ASP A 108 6.03 1.01 20.82
CA ASP A 108 6.35 1.74 19.58
C ASP A 108 6.81 0.69 18.57
N LEU A 109 5.93 0.38 17.62
CA LEU A 109 6.19 -0.63 16.62
C LEU A 109 7.44 -0.19 15.87
N GLN A 110 8.54 -0.90 16.08
CA GLN A 110 9.78 -0.66 15.35
C GLN A 110 9.68 -1.39 14.02
N ILE A 111 9.02 -0.76 13.05
CA ILE A 111 8.95 -1.30 11.69
C ILE A 111 10.25 -0.94 10.96
N THR A 112 11.11 -1.90 10.83
CA THR A 112 12.35 -1.79 10.05
C THR A 112 12.16 -2.55 8.75
N PRO A 113 11.95 -1.87 7.62
CA PRO A 113 11.82 -2.53 6.33
C PRO A 113 13.08 -3.31 5.97
N THR A 114 12.90 -4.39 5.23
CA THR A 114 14.02 -5.15 4.66
C THR A 114 14.68 -4.30 3.57
N ASP A 115 15.95 -3.97 3.75
CA ASP A 115 16.75 -3.29 2.73
C ASP A 115 17.37 -4.33 1.79
N VAL A 116 16.92 -4.36 0.55
CA VAL A 116 17.55 -5.17 -0.48
C VAL A 116 18.71 -4.39 -1.10
N SER A 117 19.88 -5.02 -1.21
CA SER A 117 21.10 -4.39 -1.76
C SER A 117 21.07 -4.26 -3.28
N GLU A 118 20.23 -5.06 -3.94
CA GLU A 118 20.07 -5.12 -5.40
C GLU A 118 18.65 -5.52 -5.76
N ASN A 119 18.26 -5.29 -7.02
CA ASN A 119 16.98 -5.78 -7.53
C ASN A 119 16.88 -7.29 -7.34
N THR A 120 15.79 -7.74 -6.74
CA THR A 120 15.57 -9.16 -6.47
C THR A 120 14.18 -9.55 -6.98
N ILE A 121 14.13 -10.58 -7.80
CA ILE A 121 12.89 -11.17 -8.32
C ILE A 121 12.48 -12.32 -7.41
N TYR A 122 11.25 -12.28 -6.93
CA TYR A 122 10.60 -13.34 -6.15
C TYR A 122 9.56 -14.00 -7.01
N LEU A 123 9.79 -15.25 -7.40
CA LEU A 123 8.90 -16.04 -8.25
C LEU A 123 7.95 -16.88 -7.41
N ILE A 124 6.67 -16.76 -7.68
CA ILE A 124 5.61 -17.57 -7.09
C ILE A 124 4.91 -18.29 -8.23
N ASP A 125 4.94 -19.61 -8.18
CA ASP A 125 4.43 -20.43 -9.26
C ASP A 125 2.90 -20.46 -9.33
N ASN A 126 2.38 -20.23 -10.53
CA ASN A 126 0.97 -20.36 -10.89
C ASN A 126 0.90 -21.07 -12.25
N PRO A 127 0.97 -22.41 -12.26
CA PRO A 127 1.09 -23.19 -13.49
C PRO A 127 -0.06 -22.96 -14.47
N GLY A 128 0.26 -22.77 -15.74
CA GLY A 128 -0.72 -22.55 -16.81
C GLY A 128 -1.30 -21.14 -16.86
N ALA A 129 -0.83 -20.21 -16.03
CA ALA A 129 -1.30 -18.82 -16.04
C ALA A 129 -1.01 -18.16 -17.41
N ALA A 130 -2.03 -17.54 -17.99
CA ALA A 130 -1.92 -16.76 -19.22
C ALA A 130 -1.29 -15.37 -19.00
N GLN A 131 -1.20 -14.94 -17.76
CA GLN A 131 -0.66 -13.64 -17.37
C GLN A 131 0.26 -13.79 -16.15
N SER A 132 1.28 -12.94 -16.10
CA SER A 132 2.09 -12.70 -14.90
C SER A 132 1.56 -11.50 -14.14
N VAL A 133 1.24 -11.68 -12.86
CA VAL A 133 0.91 -10.59 -11.95
C VAL A 133 2.19 -10.05 -11.36
N ILE A 134 2.48 -8.77 -11.55
CA ILE A 134 3.72 -8.13 -11.13
C ILE A 134 3.45 -7.11 -10.02
N ARG A 135 4.28 -7.14 -8.97
CA ARG A 135 4.41 -6.10 -7.94
C ARG A 135 5.88 -5.77 -7.78
N ALA A 136 6.28 -4.56 -8.13
CA ALA A 136 7.64 -4.12 -7.85
C ALA A 136 7.61 -2.93 -6.89
N GLY A 137 8.35 -3.02 -5.79
CA GLY A 137 8.22 -2.01 -4.74
C GLY A 137 9.40 -1.96 -3.78
N PHE A 138 9.36 -0.94 -2.94
CA PHE A 138 10.34 -0.67 -1.88
C PHE A 138 9.70 0.17 -0.78
N SER A 139 10.34 0.23 0.38
CA SER A 139 9.91 1.10 1.47
C SER A 139 10.25 2.56 1.16
N THR A 140 9.34 3.47 1.51
CA THR A 140 9.51 4.92 1.33
C THR A 140 9.14 5.67 2.61
N ILE A 141 9.14 6.99 2.56
CA ILE A 141 8.88 7.89 3.69
C ILE A 141 7.55 7.62 4.39
N PRO A 142 7.44 7.87 5.71
CA PRO A 142 6.18 7.79 6.43
C PRO A 142 5.22 8.93 6.06
N ARG A 143 3.94 8.75 6.41
CA ARG A 143 2.83 9.69 6.13
C ARG A 143 3.06 11.10 6.67
N THR A 144 3.84 11.25 7.73
CA THR A 144 4.10 12.53 8.42
C THR A 144 5.39 13.23 7.96
N HIS A 145 6.06 12.71 6.94
CA HIS A 145 7.32 13.28 6.46
C HIS A 145 7.11 14.57 5.67
N ASP A 146 8.01 15.53 5.79
CA ASP A 146 7.94 16.85 5.14
C ASP A 146 7.92 16.80 3.60
N ASP A 147 8.55 15.77 3.01
CA ASP A 147 8.58 15.58 1.57
C ASP A 147 7.36 14.81 1.02
N LEU A 148 6.32 14.58 1.84
CA LEU A 148 5.13 13.83 1.45
C LEU A 148 4.52 14.31 0.12
N ASP A 149 4.33 15.62 -0.04
CA ASP A 149 3.70 16.19 -1.22
C ASP A 149 4.57 16.08 -2.46
N LYS A 150 5.90 16.16 -2.32
CA LYS A 150 6.86 15.92 -3.41
C LYS A 150 6.81 14.47 -3.88
N VAL A 151 6.85 13.52 -2.94
CA VAL A 151 6.78 12.08 -3.25
C VAL A 151 5.42 11.68 -3.81
N SER A 152 4.33 12.30 -3.32
CA SER A 152 2.98 12.10 -3.86
C SER A 152 2.87 12.56 -5.31
N LEU A 153 3.41 13.74 -5.64
CA LEU A 153 3.39 14.29 -6.99
C LEU A 153 4.29 13.47 -7.93
N LEU A 154 5.47 13.07 -7.45
CA LEU A 154 6.37 12.17 -8.18
C LEU A 154 5.69 10.86 -8.52
N ASN A 155 5.01 10.23 -7.55
CA ASN A 155 4.25 9.00 -7.78
C ASN A 155 3.11 9.22 -8.80
N TYR A 156 2.42 10.37 -8.76
CA TYR A 156 1.35 10.68 -9.69
C TYR A 156 1.86 10.68 -11.14
N ILE A 157 3.01 11.30 -11.40
CA ILE A 157 3.65 11.32 -12.72
C ILE A 157 4.09 9.93 -13.15
N LEU A 158 4.70 9.16 -12.24
CA LEU A 158 5.28 7.87 -12.58
C LEU A 158 4.22 6.79 -12.86
N GLY A 159 3.18 6.69 -12.02
CA GLY A 159 2.20 5.62 -12.14
C GLY A 159 0.85 5.88 -11.45
N GLY A 160 0.62 7.09 -10.92
CA GLY A 160 -0.57 7.39 -10.12
C GLY A 160 -1.82 7.76 -10.91
N ASP A 161 -1.73 7.88 -12.24
CA ASP A 161 -2.80 8.31 -13.11
C ASP A 161 -2.85 7.52 -14.43
N TYR A 162 -3.95 7.64 -15.16
CA TYR A 162 -4.10 7.02 -16.49
C TYR A 162 -3.06 7.53 -17.50
N SER A 163 -2.72 8.80 -17.42
CA SER A 163 -1.69 9.46 -18.26
C SER A 163 -0.28 9.35 -17.70
N SER A 164 -0.06 8.56 -16.66
CA SER A 164 1.24 8.36 -16.04
C SER A 164 2.18 7.52 -16.91
N ARG A 165 3.49 7.70 -16.71
CA ARG A 165 4.53 7.08 -17.53
C ARG A 165 4.43 5.57 -17.63
N LEU A 166 4.27 4.86 -16.49
CA LEU A 166 4.14 3.41 -16.47
C LEU A 166 2.93 2.94 -17.27
N ASN A 167 1.79 3.63 -17.16
CA ASN A 167 0.59 3.24 -17.87
C ASN A 167 0.68 3.57 -19.37
N LEU A 168 1.24 4.72 -19.74
CA LEU A 168 1.48 5.05 -21.16
C LEU A 168 2.41 4.04 -21.81
N ASN A 169 3.54 3.72 -21.17
CA ASN A 169 4.52 2.76 -21.70
C ASN A 169 3.92 1.35 -21.83
N LEU A 170 3.57 0.72 -20.68
CA LEU A 170 3.20 -0.70 -20.67
C LEU A 170 1.84 -0.99 -21.29
N ARG A 171 0.90 -0.03 -21.25
CA ARG A 171 -0.43 -0.21 -21.82
C ARG A 171 -0.55 0.33 -23.24
N GLN A 172 -0.20 1.61 -23.48
CA GLN A 172 -0.49 2.26 -24.76
C GLN A 172 0.59 1.97 -25.79
N ASP A 173 1.87 2.12 -25.42
CA ASP A 173 2.97 1.98 -26.38
C ASP A 173 3.31 0.51 -26.66
N LYS A 174 3.38 -0.31 -25.61
CA LYS A 174 3.79 -1.71 -25.70
C LYS A 174 2.61 -2.69 -25.83
N GLY A 175 1.44 -2.35 -25.30
CA GLY A 175 0.29 -3.24 -25.29
C GLY A 175 0.46 -4.49 -24.40
N TYR A 176 1.38 -4.44 -23.41
CA TYR A 176 1.70 -5.57 -22.54
C TYR A 176 0.67 -5.79 -21.43
N SER A 177 -0.06 -4.75 -21.07
CA SER A 177 -1.00 -4.72 -19.94
C SER A 177 -2.28 -3.96 -20.27
N TYR A 178 -3.38 -4.30 -19.62
CA TYR A 178 -4.60 -3.47 -19.61
C TYR A 178 -4.48 -2.22 -18.74
N GLY A 179 -3.47 -2.16 -17.88
CA GLY A 179 -3.14 -1.01 -17.04
C GLY A 179 -1.99 -1.34 -16.10
N PHE A 180 -1.07 -0.41 -15.93
CA PHE A 180 0.06 -0.53 -15.03
C PHE A 180 0.24 0.76 -14.23
N TYR A 181 0.09 0.68 -12.91
CA TYR A 181 0.00 1.84 -12.05
C TYR A 181 0.94 1.75 -10.85
N SER A 182 1.25 2.88 -10.22
CA SER A 182 1.93 2.90 -8.94
C SER A 182 1.10 3.60 -7.86
N SER A 183 1.32 3.19 -6.62
CA SER A 183 0.65 3.77 -5.46
C SER A 183 1.55 3.72 -4.24
N ILE A 184 1.23 4.54 -3.23
CA ILE A 184 1.91 4.52 -1.94
C ILE A 184 0.88 4.18 -0.87
N SER A 185 1.12 3.07 -0.16
CA SER A 185 0.37 2.73 1.06
C SER A 185 0.98 3.51 2.22
N TRP A 186 0.40 4.68 2.52
CA TRP A 186 0.89 5.55 3.56
C TRP A 186 0.67 4.96 4.96
N HIS A 187 1.72 4.96 5.78
CA HIS A 187 1.72 4.47 7.16
C HIS A 187 2.34 5.48 8.12
N LYS A 188 2.16 5.30 9.44
CA LYS A 188 2.88 6.06 10.48
C LYS A 188 4.38 5.79 10.47
N HIS A 189 4.76 4.59 10.11
CA HIS A 189 6.12 4.10 9.89
C HIS A 189 6.45 4.14 8.39
N PRO A 190 7.61 3.67 7.94
CA PRO A 190 7.93 3.65 6.52
C PRO A 190 6.79 3.06 5.68
N SER A 191 6.42 3.77 4.62
CA SER A 191 5.32 3.43 3.71
C SER A 191 5.80 2.48 2.61
N LEU A 192 4.89 1.83 1.91
CA LEU A 192 5.20 0.99 0.75
C LEU A 192 4.86 1.74 -0.54
N TRP A 193 5.87 2.04 -1.35
CA TRP A 193 5.67 2.35 -2.76
C TRP A 193 5.66 1.06 -3.55
N VAL A 194 4.67 0.91 -4.42
CA VAL A 194 4.56 -0.27 -5.28
C VAL A 194 3.99 0.10 -6.64
N CYS A 195 4.60 -0.37 -7.72
CA CYS A 195 3.98 -0.42 -9.03
C CYS A 195 3.40 -1.82 -9.27
N ARG A 196 2.27 -1.87 -9.99
CA ARG A 196 1.46 -3.07 -10.12
C ARG A 196 0.72 -3.16 -11.43
N GLY A 197 0.59 -4.37 -11.93
CA GLY A 197 -0.21 -4.70 -13.11
C GLY A 197 -0.10 -6.18 -13.41
N SER A 198 -0.90 -6.62 -14.39
CA SER A 198 -0.81 -7.95 -14.98
C SER A 198 -0.40 -7.78 -16.44
N VAL A 199 0.52 -8.60 -16.89
CA VAL A 199 1.06 -8.60 -18.27
C VAL A 199 0.90 -9.99 -18.87
N GLN A 200 0.89 -10.09 -20.20
CA GLN A 200 0.92 -11.38 -20.87
C GLN A 200 2.20 -12.14 -20.46
N THR A 201 2.08 -13.46 -20.28
CA THR A 201 3.19 -14.30 -19.82
C THR A 201 4.44 -14.16 -20.69
N GLU A 202 4.28 -14.05 -22.00
CA GLU A 202 5.36 -13.98 -22.99
C GLU A 202 6.18 -12.69 -22.92
N VAL A 203 5.65 -11.63 -22.30
CA VAL A 203 6.30 -10.31 -22.20
C VAL A 203 6.67 -9.93 -20.76
N THR A 204 6.72 -10.93 -19.86
CA THR A 204 7.03 -10.70 -18.44
C THR A 204 8.41 -10.05 -18.26
N LYS A 205 9.44 -10.57 -18.91
CA LYS A 205 10.80 -10.03 -18.84
C LYS A 205 10.87 -8.59 -19.39
N GLU A 206 10.29 -8.37 -20.58
CA GLU A 206 10.26 -7.06 -21.22
C GLU A 206 9.54 -6.02 -20.33
N SER A 207 8.47 -6.44 -19.66
CA SER A 207 7.75 -5.58 -18.72
C SER A 207 8.60 -5.17 -17.53
N ILE A 208 9.40 -6.08 -16.95
CA ILE A 208 10.35 -5.75 -15.87
C ILE A 208 11.39 -4.74 -16.35
N VAL A 209 11.93 -4.93 -17.57
CA VAL A 209 12.90 -3.99 -18.17
C VAL A 209 12.28 -2.60 -18.30
N GLU A 210 11.06 -2.50 -18.83
CA GLU A 210 10.38 -1.20 -19.01
C GLU A 210 10.04 -0.55 -17.66
N ILE A 211 9.64 -1.31 -16.63
CA ILE A 211 9.40 -0.78 -15.27
C ILE A 211 10.68 -0.15 -14.71
N ILE A 212 11.80 -0.87 -14.74
CA ILE A 212 13.09 -0.38 -14.24
C ILE A 212 13.52 0.86 -15.03
N LYS A 213 13.33 0.85 -16.35
CA LYS A 213 13.65 1.95 -17.25
C LYS A 213 12.85 3.21 -16.91
N GLU A 214 11.53 3.12 -16.73
CA GLU A 214 10.71 4.28 -16.37
C GLU A 214 11.13 4.89 -15.01
N ILE A 215 11.45 4.05 -14.02
CA ILE A 215 11.96 4.52 -12.73
C ILE A 215 13.32 5.22 -12.87
N SER A 216 14.23 4.69 -13.69
CA SER A 216 15.58 5.24 -13.88
C SER A 216 15.58 6.48 -14.76
N ASN A 217 14.74 6.53 -15.77
CA ASN A 217 14.68 7.63 -16.74
C ASN A 217 14.28 8.98 -16.13
N ILE A 218 13.54 8.98 -15.04
CA ILE A 218 13.23 10.19 -14.27
C ILE A 218 14.51 10.95 -13.87
N LYS A 219 15.62 10.22 -13.69
CA LYS A 219 16.90 10.76 -13.26
C LYS A 219 17.91 10.99 -14.41
N SER A 220 17.65 10.48 -15.60
CA SER A 220 18.67 10.38 -16.65
C SER A 220 18.19 10.83 -18.03
N GLU A 221 17.75 9.89 -18.85
CA GLU A 221 17.51 10.11 -20.28
C GLU A 221 16.18 10.81 -20.59
N ASN A 222 15.19 10.63 -19.72
CA ASN A 222 13.87 11.22 -19.89
C ASN A 222 13.39 11.83 -18.55
N PRO A 223 14.00 12.96 -18.13
CA PRO A 223 13.61 13.62 -16.89
C PRO A 223 12.15 14.10 -16.94
N ILE A 224 11.56 14.34 -15.78
CA ILE A 224 10.21 14.91 -15.69
C ILE A 224 10.18 16.23 -16.44
N THR A 225 9.24 16.41 -17.34
CA THR A 225 9.04 17.65 -18.09
C THR A 225 8.25 18.67 -17.27
N GLU A 226 8.37 19.96 -17.62
CA GLU A 226 7.54 21.03 -17.03
C GLU A 226 6.04 20.79 -17.27
N LEU A 227 5.67 20.20 -18.40
CA LEU A 227 4.28 19.86 -18.72
C LEU A 227 3.75 18.78 -17.76
N GLU A 228 4.42 17.63 -17.63
CA GLU A 228 4.04 16.58 -16.70
C GLU A 228 3.93 17.09 -15.26
N PHE A 229 4.89 17.91 -14.83
CA PHE A 229 4.87 18.54 -13.51
C PHE A 229 3.62 19.40 -13.30
N ASN A 230 3.33 20.30 -14.26
CA ASN A 230 2.21 21.23 -14.14
C ASN A 230 0.86 20.52 -14.20
N ASP A 231 0.71 19.54 -15.08
CA ASP A 231 -0.52 18.73 -15.23
C ASP A 231 -0.78 17.90 -13.96
N ALA A 232 0.23 17.21 -13.45
CA ALA A 232 0.12 16.45 -12.20
C ALA A 232 -0.23 17.34 -11.01
N LYS A 233 0.45 18.49 -10.88
CA LYS A 233 0.20 19.48 -9.83
C LYS A 233 -1.23 19.99 -9.85
N GLN A 234 -1.73 20.37 -11.00
CA GLN A 234 -3.11 20.84 -11.16
C GLN A 234 -4.13 19.73 -10.90
N SER A 235 -3.89 18.51 -11.39
CA SER A 235 -4.77 17.37 -11.20
C SER A 235 -4.91 17.00 -9.73
N ILE A 236 -3.80 16.96 -8.98
CA ILE A 236 -3.83 16.70 -7.54
C ILE A 236 -4.62 17.79 -6.80
N ILE A 237 -4.37 19.08 -7.09
CA ILE A 237 -5.07 20.18 -6.43
C ILE A 237 -6.57 20.14 -6.73
N LYS A 238 -6.97 19.94 -7.98
CA LYS A 238 -8.37 19.83 -8.37
C LYS A 238 -9.04 18.60 -7.74
N GLY A 239 -8.35 17.45 -7.75
CA GLY A 239 -8.84 16.21 -7.16
C GLY A 239 -9.01 16.28 -5.64
N MET A 240 -8.32 17.19 -4.95
CA MET A 240 -8.54 17.38 -3.51
C MET A 240 -9.92 17.93 -3.18
N ALA A 241 -10.51 18.76 -4.02
CA ALA A 241 -11.85 19.31 -3.77
C ALA A 241 -12.91 18.20 -3.75
N SER A 242 -12.85 17.26 -4.70
CA SER A 242 -13.80 16.15 -4.79
C SER A 242 -13.74 15.17 -3.59
N GLN A 243 -12.66 15.20 -2.79
CA GLN A 243 -12.54 14.36 -1.59
C GLN A 243 -13.44 14.81 -0.42
N PHE A 244 -14.21 15.88 -0.57
CA PHE A 244 -15.07 16.46 0.47
C PHE A 244 -16.54 16.56 0.05
N GLU A 245 -16.96 15.94 -1.06
CA GLU A 245 -18.31 16.08 -1.61
C GLU A 245 -19.35 15.22 -0.92
N THR A 246 -18.94 14.07 -0.36
CA THR A 246 -19.88 13.14 0.29
C THR A 246 -19.52 12.90 1.75
N ASN A 247 -20.49 12.45 2.56
CA ASN A 247 -20.26 12.10 3.96
C ASN A 247 -19.17 11.04 4.14
N ASN A 248 -19.11 10.05 3.26
CA ASN A 248 -18.07 9.01 3.32
C ASN A 248 -16.68 9.57 3.03
N GLN A 249 -16.55 10.48 2.07
CA GLN A 249 -15.30 11.16 1.78
C GLN A 249 -14.86 12.04 2.94
N LEU A 250 -15.78 12.87 3.49
CA LEU A 250 -15.50 13.66 4.71
C LEU A 250 -15.07 12.79 5.87
N MET A 251 -15.75 11.67 6.13
CA MET A 251 -15.38 10.70 7.16
C MET A 251 -13.95 10.17 6.94
N SER A 252 -13.61 9.81 5.70
CA SER A 252 -12.27 9.33 5.37
C SER A 252 -11.18 10.39 5.68
N GLN A 253 -11.45 11.67 5.38
CA GLN A 253 -10.51 12.75 5.71
C GLN A 253 -10.38 12.97 7.23
N LEU A 254 -11.49 12.89 7.98
CA LEU A 254 -11.45 12.97 9.45
C LEU A 254 -10.70 11.79 10.07
N ILE A 255 -10.89 10.58 9.56
CA ILE A 255 -10.12 9.40 9.97
C ILE A 255 -8.63 9.65 9.76
N ASN A 256 -8.22 10.17 8.59
CA ASN A 256 -6.82 10.51 8.32
C ASN A 256 -6.28 11.54 9.33
N ILE A 257 -7.03 12.62 9.59
CA ILE A 257 -6.64 13.65 10.57
C ILE A 257 -6.44 13.01 11.94
N SER A 258 -7.39 12.21 12.41
CA SER A 258 -7.34 11.55 13.72
C SER A 258 -6.21 10.51 13.79
N THR A 259 -6.09 9.66 12.78
CA THR A 259 -5.12 8.55 12.77
C THR A 259 -3.67 9.05 12.77
N TYR A 260 -3.40 10.12 12.02
CA TYR A 260 -2.04 10.66 11.88
C TYR A 260 -1.79 11.90 12.74
N ASN A 261 -2.74 12.26 13.62
CA ASN A 261 -2.67 13.45 14.48
C ASN A 261 -2.35 14.73 13.67
N LEU A 262 -3.02 14.90 12.52
CA LEU A 262 -2.82 16.04 11.64
C LEU A 262 -3.61 17.27 12.14
N PRO A 263 -3.15 18.50 11.85
CA PRO A 263 -3.91 19.70 12.21
C PRO A 263 -5.24 19.79 11.43
N VAL A 264 -6.26 20.40 12.03
CA VAL A 264 -7.60 20.51 11.42
C VAL A 264 -7.56 21.20 10.03
N ASN A 265 -6.63 22.13 9.83
CA ASN A 265 -6.45 22.83 8.56
C ASN A 265 -5.50 22.11 7.59
N TYR A 266 -5.16 20.85 7.85
CA TYR A 266 -4.18 20.06 7.09
C TYR A 266 -4.38 20.13 5.58
N TYR A 267 -5.60 19.86 5.10
CA TYR A 267 -5.88 19.84 3.65
C TYR A 267 -5.74 21.22 3.00
N LYS A 268 -6.10 22.30 3.71
CA LYS A 268 -5.86 23.67 3.25
C LYS A 268 -4.35 23.96 3.15
N GLN A 269 -3.59 23.57 4.15
CA GLN A 269 -2.13 23.70 4.15
C GLN A 269 -1.52 22.87 3.02
N ARG A 270 -1.99 21.66 2.82
CA ARG A 270 -1.50 20.77 1.76
C ARG A 270 -1.70 21.35 0.36
N ILE A 271 -2.87 21.95 0.06
CA ILE A 271 -3.11 22.66 -1.20
C ILE A 271 -2.09 23.79 -1.38
N SER A 272 -1.85 24.59 -0.33
CA SER A 272 -0.85 25.66 -0.37
C SER A 272 0.56 25.13 -0.62
N ASN A 273 0.96 24.07 0.08
CA ASN A 273 2.28 23.45 -0.09
C ASN A 273 2.49 22.94 -1.51
N ILE A 274 1.51 22.18 -2.05
CA ILE A 274 1.58 21.67 -3.42
C ILE A 274 1.64 22.83 -4.43
N SER A 275 0.88 23.91 -4.22
CA SER A 275 0.91 25.10 -5.08
C SER A 275 2.28 25.74 -5.16
N GLN A 276 3.08 25.67 -4.11
CA GLN A 276 4.43 26.25 -4.03
C GLN A 276 5.52 25.31 -4.56
N LEU A 277 5.21 24.02 -4.84
CA LEU A 277 6.20 23.11 -5.40
C LEU A 277 6.69 23.62 -6.75
N LYS A 278 7.99 23.46 -6.97
CA LYS A 278 8.70 23.80 -8.21
C LYS A 278 9.15 22.50 -8.88
N HIS A 279 9.22 22.51 -10.18
CA HIS A 279 9.63 21.38 -11.02
C HIS A 279 10.94 20.73 -10.51
N LYS A 280 11.99 21.54 -10.28
CA LYS A 280 13.27 21.04 -9.75
C LYS A 280 13.12 20.25 -8.45
N MET A 281 12.20 20.63 -7.56
CA MET A 281 11.98 19.91 -6.29
C MET A 281 11.48 18.47 -6.51
N ILE A 282 10.78 18.21 -7.62
CA ILE A 282 10.28 16.88 -7.95
C ILE A 282 11.37 16.03 -8.61
N ILE A 283 12.23 16.63 -9.42
CA ILE A 283 13.42 15.96 -9.93
C ILE A 283 14.33 15.54 -8.76
N ASP A 284 14.62 16.46 -7.83
CA ASP A 284 15.45 16.19 -6.64
C ASP A 284 14.80 15.10 -5.76
N ALA A 285 13.46 15.07 -5.65
CA ALA A 285 12.73 14.00 -4.95
C ALA A 285 12.86 12.66 -5.70
N GLY A 286 12.83 12.64 -7.02
CA GLY A 286 13.09 11.47 -7.83
C GLY A 286 14.49 10.87 -7.56
N GLU A 287 15.51 11.73 -7.51
CA GLU A 287 16.88 11.33 -7.19
C GLU A 287 17.00 10.74 -5.78
N LYS A 288 16.30 11.34 -4.81
CA LYS A 288 16.38 10.96 -3.40
C LYS A 288 15.57 9.72 -3.05
N TYR A 289 14.38 9.55 -3.60
CA TYR A 289 13.40 8.58 -3.13
C TYR A 289 13.13 7.42 -4.09
N LEU A 290 13.44 7.55 -5.39
CA LEU A 290 13.32 6.43 -6.31
C LEU A 290 14.65 5.67 -6.41
N ASN A 291 14.63 4.40 -6.06
CA ASN A 291 15.81 3.56 -6.16
C ASN A 291 15.58 2.39 -7.10
N GLN A 292 15.91 2.59 -8.38
CA GLN A 292 15.77 1.58 -9.43
C GLN A 292 16.66 0.33 -9.24
N ASN A 293 17.62 0.37 -8.33
CA ASN A 293 18.56 -0.72 -8.08
C ASN A 293 18.23 -1.54 -6.82
N ARG A 294 17.14 -1.22 -6.13
CA ARG A 294 16.73 -1.87 -4.87
C ARG A 294 15.24 -2.23 -4.86
N LEU A 295 14.76 -2.76 -5.97
CA LEU A 295 13.37 -3.20 -6.10
C LEU A 295 13.21 -4.63 -5.62
N SER A 296 12.23 -4.87 -4.76
CA SER A 296 11.66 -6.19 -4.56
C SER A 296 10.60 -6.40 -5.62
N ILE A 297 10.78 -7.38 -6.51
CA ILE A 297 9.92 -7.64 -7.66
C ILE A 297 9.26 -8.99 -7.47
N VAL A 298 7.99 -9.02 -7.09
CA VAL A 298 7.18 -10.23 -6.97
C VAL A 298 6.49 -10.50 -8.29
N ILE A 299 6.61 -11.72 -8.78
CA ILE A 299 5.94 -12.21 -9.98
C ILE A 299 5.18 -13.48 -9.63
N VAL A 300 3.86 -13.45 -9.82
CA VAL A 300 3.00 -14.64 -9.73
C VAL A 300 2.61 -15.03 -11.15
N GLY A 301 3.06 -16.18 -11.62
CA GLY A 301 2.86 -16.61 -13.01
C GLY A 301 3.35 -18.03 -13.27
N ASP A 302 3.28 -18.47 -14.51
CA ASP A 302 3.76 -19.77 -14.97
C ASP A 302 5.31 -19.77 -15.00
N VAL A 303 5.91 -20.20 -13.88
CA VAL A 303 7.36 -20.14 -13.67
C VAL A 303 8.12 -20.92 -14.73
N GLU A 304 7.61 -22.07 -15.17
CA GLU A 304 8.25 -22.87 -16.21
C GLU A 304 8.45 -22.08 -17.51
N LYS A 305 7.49 -21.22 -17.85
CA LYS A 305 7.56 -20.39 -19.06
C LYS A 305 8.38 -19.12 -18.90
N ILE A 306 8.29 -18.44 -17.74
CA ILE A 306 8.87 -17.10 -17.60
C ILE A 306 10.32 -17.10 -17.09
N GLU A 307 10.71 -18.08 -16.26
CA GLU A 307 12.02 -18.08 -15.60
C GLU A 307 13.20 -18.13 -16.59
N PRO A 308 13.20 -18.93 -17.70
CA PRO A 308 14.32 -18.95 -18.64
C PRO A 308 14.66 -17.59 -19.25
N ASP A 309 13.65 -16.74 -19.45
CA ASP A 309 13.87 -15.38 -19.95
C ASP A 309 14.26 -14.40 -18.83
N LEU A 310 13.71 -14.55 -17.64
CA LEU A 310 14.09 -13.72 -16.48
C LEU A 310 15.54 -13.94 -16.06
N GLN A 311 16.09 -15.15 -16.20
CA GLN A 311 17.51 -15.44 -15.92
C GLN A 311 18.46 -14.61 -16.79
N LYS A 312 18.02 -14.17 -17.98
CA LYS A 312 18.81 -13.31 -18.89
C LYS A 312 18.98 -11.88 -18.36
N LEU A 313 18.23 -11.47 -17.33
CA LEU A 313 18.36 -10.14 -16.71
C LEU A 313 19.56 -10.02 -15.77
N ASN A 314 20.26 -11.11 -15.47
CA ASN A 314 21.33 -11.17 -14.47
C ASN A 314 20.92 -10.60 -13.10
N THR A 315 19.63 -10.72 -12.76
CA THR A 315 19.02 -10.27 -11.51
C THR A 315 18.85 -11.48 -10.59
N ARG A 316 19.05 -11.29 -9.31
CA ARG A 316 18.85 -12.36 -8.31
C ARG A 316 17.39 -12.84 -8.36
N ILE A 317 17.20 -14.16 -8.50
CA ILE A 317 15.90 -14.82 -8.49
C ILE A 317 15.78 -15.70 -7.25
N ILE A 318 14.64 -15.63 -6.58
CA ILE A 318 14.28 -16.41 -5.38
C ILE A 318 12.90 -17.02 -5.62
N HIS A 319 12.81 -18.34 -5.52
CA HIS A 319 11.51 -19.02 -5.50
C HIS A 319 10.85 -18.82 -4.13
N SER A 320 9.57 -18.50 -4.13
CA SER A 320 8.85 -18.12 -2.92
C SER A 320 7.47 -18.77 -2.86
N ASP A 321 7.00 -19.01 -1.64
CA ASP A 321 5.62 -19.39 -1.39
C ASP A 321 4.66 -18.18 -1.56
N GLN A 322 3.36 -18.44 -1.43
CA GLN A 322 2.30 -17.42 -1.51
C GLN A 322 2.38 -16.30 -0.48
N TYR A 323 3.23 -16.43 0.52
CA TYR A 323 3.48 -15.41 1.57
C TYR A 323 4.81 -14.67 1.37
N GLY A 324 5.55 -15.00 0.31
CA GLY A 324 6.86 -14.41 0.02
C GLY A 324 8.03 -15.04 0.79
N ASN A 325 7.81 -16.17 1.48
CA ASN A 325 8.91 -16.89 2.11
C ASN A 325 9.68 -17.68 1.06
N LYS A 326 11.01 -17.69 1.19
CA LYS A 326 11.88 -18.50 0.32
C LYS A 326 11.59 -19.99 0.50
N ILE A 327 11.45 -20.71 -0.62
CA ILE A 327 11.30 -22.17 -0.67
C ILE A 327 12.53 -22.83 -1.30
#